data_0b1eca4350d78c72adbf0da2f1b01848
#
_entry.id   0b1eca4350d78c72adbf0da2f1b01848
#
_cell.length_a   1.000
_cell.length_b   1.000
_cell.length_c   1.000
_cell.angle_alpha   90.00
_cell.angle_beta   90.00
_cell.angle_gamma   90.00
#
_symmetry.space_group_name_H-M   'P 1'
#
loop_
_entity.id
_entity.type
_entity.pdbx_description
1 polymer ?
#
loop_
_entity_poly.entity_id
_entity_poly.type
_entity_poly.pdbx_seq_one_letter_code
_entity_poly.pdbx_strand_id
1 'polypeptide(L)'
;MIRLLIADDEKLEREALAELVQRRFEREVVLEVAENGRKAADTAVLWGADLILMDIEMPGMSGLDAARAVLAQRPSCRVIFVTAYSLFQYAHEAVHLDRKSTV
;
A
#
# COMPACT_ATOMS: atom_id res chain seq x y z
N MET A 1 13.14 -11.40 4.96
CA MET A 1 12.63 -10.04 4.71
C MET A 1 11.21 -10.11 4.18
N ILE A 2 10.41 -9.15 4.55
CA ILE A 2 9.02 -9.07 4.10
C ILE A 2 8.97 -8.51 2.68
N ARG A 3 8.28 -9.19 1.79
CA ARG A 3 8.04 -8.71 0.43
C ARG A 3 6.80 -7.85 0.45
N LEU A 4 6.99 -6.55 0.32
CA LEU A 4 5.93 -5.57 0.42
C LEU A 4 5.67 -4.94 -0.94
N LEU A 5 4.43 -5.02 -1.40
CA LEU A 5 3.99 -4.41 -2.66
C LEU A 5 3.18 -3.17 -2.37
N ILE A 6 3.48 -2.09 -3.08
CA ILE A 6 2.68 -0.86 -3.02
C ILE A 6 1.96 -0.72 -4.34
N ALA A 7 0.64 -0.68 -4.29
CA ALA A 7 -0.22 -0.55 -5.45
C ALA A 7 -1.01 0.76 -5.38
N ASP A 8 -0.73 1.65 -6.31
CA ASP A 8 -1.35 2.97 -6.37
C ASP A 8 -1.24 3.47 -7.81
N ASP A 9 -2.32 3.99 -8.38
CA ASP A 9 -2.32 4.50 -9.73
C ASP A 9 -1.72 5.91 -9.85
N GLU A 10 -1.58 6.61 -8.73
CA GLU A 10 -1.00 7.95 -8.69
C GLU A 10 0.51 7.83 -8.46
N LYS A 11 1.29 8.28 -9.44
CA LYS A 11 2.75 8.16 -9.37
C LYS A 11 3.35 8.82 -8.14
N LEU A 12 2.92 10.05 -7.83
CA LEU A 12 3.47 10.79 -6.70
C LEU A 12 3.14 10.13 -5.36
N GLU A 13 1.92 9.62 -5.22
CA GLU A 13 1.52 8.90 -4.01
C GLU A 13 2.29 7.61 -3.86
N ARG A 14 2.42 6.87 -4.95
CA ARG A 14 3.16 5.62 -4.98
C ARG A 14 4.62 5.83 -4.57
N GLU A 15 5.26 6.84 -5.14
CA GLU A 15 6.65 7.17 -4.82
C GLU A 15 6.79 7.64 -3.37
N ALA A 16 5.85 8.45 -2.89
CA ALA A 16 5.88 8.93 -1.51
C ALA A 16 5.75 7.80 -0.51
N LEU A 17 4.83 6.86 -0.76
CA LEU A 17 4.67 5.67 0.08
C LEU A 17 5.92 4.80 0.06
N ALA A 18 6.46 4.58 -1.12
CA ALA A 18 7.67 3.75 -1.27
C ALA A 18 8.83 4.35 -0.49
N GLU A 19 9.03 5.65 -0.60
CA GLU A 19 10.09 6.34 0.12
C GLU A 19 9.89 6.26 1.63
N LEU A 20 8.67 6.48 2.08
CA LEU A 20 8.34 6.42 3.51
C LEU A 20 8.62 5.04 4.09
N VAL A 21 8.16 4.00 3.41
CA VAL A 21 8.35 2.62 3.84
C VAL A 21 9.84 2.26 3.81
N GLN A 22 10.54 2.66 2.76
CA GLN A 22 11.96 2.38 2.60
C GLN A 22 12.79 3.00 3.73
N ARG A 23 12.48 4.23 4.09
CA ARG A 23 13.18 4.90 5.19
C ARG A 23 12.90 4.25 6.54
N ARG A 24 11.65 3.87 6.76
CA ARG A 24 11.22 3.36 8.07
C ARG A 24 11.61 1.90 8.30
N PHE A 25 11.59 1.09 7.24
CA PHE A 25 11.74 -0.35 7.34
C PHE A 25 12.83 -0.89 6.42
N GLU A 26 13.84 -0.10 6.14
CA GLU A 26 14.88 -0.38 5.15
C GLU A 26 15.44 -1.80 5.21
N ARG A 27 15.68 -2.32 6.40
CA ARG A 27 16.29 -3.63 6.58
C ARG A 27 15.29 -4.77 6.73
N GLU A 28 14.01 -4.44 6.75
CA GLU A 28 12.96 -5.42 7.04
C GLU A 28 12.11 -5.76 5.83
N VAL A 29 12.14 -4.93 4.81
CA VAL A 29 11.28 -5.11 3.64
C VAL A 29 12.06 -5.08 2.34
N VAL A 30 11.54 -5.83 1.38
CA VAL A 30 11.91 -5.70 -0.03
C VAL A 30 10.68 -5.13 -0.73
N LEU A 31 10.85 -4.05 -1.46
CA LEU A 31 9.75 -3.33 -2.08
C LEU A 31 9.58 -3.64 -3.55
N GLU A 32 8.33 -3.74 -3.97
CA GLU A 32 7.91 -3.68 -5.35
C GLU A 32 6.73 -2.72 -5.44
N VAL A 33 6.49 -2.18 -6.63
CA VAL A 33 5.39 -1.25 -6.86
C VAL A 33 4.58 -1.69 -8.07
N ALA A 34 3.28 -1.34 -8.06
CA ALA A 34 2.39 -1.58 -9.17
C ALA A 34 1.52 -0.36 -9.38
N GLU A 35 1.25 -0.01 -10.64
CA GLU A 35 0.54 1.21 -11.00
C GLU A 35 -0.95 1.01 -11.25
N ASN A 36 -1.44 -0.22 -11.19
CA ASN A 36 -2.86 -0.51 -11.35
C ASN A 36 -3.20 -1.85 -10.68
N GLY A 37 -4.50 -2.12 -10.55
CA GLY A 37 -4.97 -3.31 -9.86
C GLY A 37 -4.56 -4.61 -10.53
N ARG A 38 -4.56 -4.64 -11.86
CA ARG A 38 -4.16 -5.82 -12.62
C ARG A 38 -2.70 -6.17 -12.37
N LYS A 39 -1.83 -5.19 -12.49
CA LYS A 39 -0.40 -5.40 -12.21
C LYS A 39 -0.15 -5.75 -10.76
N ALA A 40 -0.92 -5.15 -9.85
CA ALA A 40 -0.80 -5.46 -8.43
C ALA A 40 -1.13 -6.92 -8.18
N ALA A 41 -2.24 -7.41 -8.73
CA ALA A 41 -2.63 -8.81 -8.54
C ALA A 41 -1.59 -9.76 -9.14
N ASP A 42 -1.16 -9.51 -10.37
CA ASP A 42 -0.16 -10.34 -11.04
C ASP A 42 1.17 -10.35 -10.30
N THR A 43 1.66 -9.18 -9.92
CA THR A 43 2.92 -9.05 -9.20
C THR A 43 2.85 -9.73 -7.83
N ALA A 44 1.78 -9.53 -7.10
CA ALA A 44 1.63 -10.11 -5.78
C ALA A 44 1.70 -11.65 -5.83
N VAL A 45 1.06 -12.24 -6.82
CA VAL A 45 1.05 -13.70 -6.95
C VAL A 45 2.40 -14.22 -7.45
N LEU A 46 2.94 -13.64 -8.53
CA LEU A 46 4.17 -14.10 -9.14
C LEU A 46 5.40 -13.85 -8.27
N TRP A 47 5.48 -12.70 -7.67
CA TRP A 47 6.60 -12.32 -6.81
C TRP A 47 6.48 -12.94 -5.42
N GLY A 48 5.26 -13.22 -4.99
CA GLY A 48 5.03 -13.75 -3.66
C GLY A 48 4.99 -12.69 -2.59
N ALA A 49 4.18 -11.66 -2.79
CA ALA A 49 4.06 -10.59 -1.80
C ALA A 49 3.53 -11.12 -0.47
N ASP A 50 4.12 -10.66 0.62
CA ASP A 50 3.67 -10.97 1.96
C ASP A 50 2.66 -9.95 2.46
N LEU A 51 2.83 -8.70 2.04
CA LEU A 51 2.00 -7.58 2.44
C LEU A 51 1.79 -6.66 1.25
N ILE A 52 0.59 -6.17 1.08
CA ILE A 52 0.25 -5.19 0.04
C ILE A 52 -0.36 -3.96 0.68
N LEU A 53 0.20 -2.79 0.35
CA LEU A 53 -0.46 -1.51 0.60
C LEU A 53 -1.21 -1.17 -0.67
N MET A 54 -2.53 -1.25 -0.62
CA MET A 54 -3.39 -1.21 -1.80
C MET A 54 -4.29 0.00 -1.79
N ASP A 55 -4.21 0.81 -2.85
CA ASP A 55 -5.19 1.85 -3.08
C ASP A 55 -6.51 1.19 -3.49
N ILE A 56 -7.61 1.68 -2.96
CA ILE A 56 -8.93 1.13 -3.28
C ILE A 56 -9.37 1.56 -4.67
N GLU A 57 -9.23 2.86 -4.97
CA GLU A 57 -9.74 3.43 -6.21
C GLU A 57 -8.67 3.47 -7.28
N MET A 58 -8.69 2.47 -8.15
CA MET A 58 -7.80 2.41 -9.30
C MET A 58 -8.62 2.14 -10.56
N PRO A 59 -8.27 2.77 -11.71
CA PRO A 59 -8.99 2.54 -12.96
C PRO A 59 -8.92 1.07 -13.38
N GLY A 60 -10.00 0.58 -13.95
CA GLY A 60 -10.10 -0.81 -14.38
C GLY A 60 -10.38 -1.71 -13.19
N MET A 61 -9.40 -2.48 -12.76
CA MET A 61 -9.55 -3.34 -11.60
C MET A 61 -9.33 -2.53 -10.32
N SER A 62 -10.33 -2.47 -9.47
CA SER A 62 -10.22 -1.77 -8.19
C SER A 62 -9.29 -2.50 -7.22
N GLY A 63 -8.84 -1.79 -6.18
CA GLY A 63 -8.02 -2.42 -5.14
C GLY A 63 -8.74 -3.57 -4.44
N LEU A 64 -10.06 -3.45 -4.26
CA LEU A 64 -10.85 -4.52 -3.65
C LEU A 64 -10.86 -5.77 -4.53
N ASP A 65 -11.05 -5.59 -5.84
CA ASP A 65 -11.05 -6.72 -6.78
C ASP A 65 -9.65 -7.35 -6.88
N ALA A 66 -8.62 -6.53 -6.90
CA ALA A 66 -7.25 -7.02 -6.90
C ALA A 66 -6.94 -7.83 -5.65
N ALA A 67 -7.37 -7.34 -4.49
CA ALA A 67 -7.18 -8.05 -3.22
C ALA A 67 -7.88 -9.41 -3.22
N ARG A 68 -9.11 -9.48 -3.75
CA ARG A 68 -9.83 -10.74 -3.85
C ARG A 68 -9.08 -11.74 -4.71
N ALA A 69 -8.55 -11.27 -5.86
CA ALA A 69 -7.78 -12.12 -6.76
C ALA A 69 -6.52 -12.65 -6.10
N VAL A 70 -5.81 -11.80 -5.38
CA VAL A 70 -4.58 -12.20 -4.68
C VAL A 70 -4.89 -13.21 -3.57
N LEU A 71 -5.86 -12.91 -2.73
CA LEU A 71 -6.19 -13.75 -1.59
C LEU A 71 -6.75 -15.11 -2.01
N ALA A 72 -7.38 -15.20 -3.18
CA ALA A 72 -7.82 -16.49 -3.72
C ALA A 72 -6.65 -17.42 -4.00
N GLN A 73 -5.50 -16.89 -4.39
CA GLN A 73 -4.30 -17.67 -4.73
C GLN A 73 -3.27 -17.70 -3.61
N ARG A 74 -3.21 -16.66 -2.80
CA ARG A 74 -2.28 -16.54 -1.68
C ARG A 74 -3.01 -16.11 -0.42
N PRO A 75 -3.72 -17.02 0.25
CA PRO A 75 -4.50 -16.67 1.44
C PRO A 75 -3.67 -16.10 2.59
N SER A 76 -2.38 -16.37 2.61
CA SER A 76 -1.49 -15.86 3.66
C SER A 76 -1.04 -14.42 3.43
N CYS A 77 -1.27 -13.87 2.24
CA CYS A 77 -0.93 -12.49 1.96
C CYS A 77 -1.84 -11.55 2.76
N ARG A 78 -1.26 -10.49 3.29
CA ARG A 78 -2.02 -9.48 4.01
C ARG A 78 -2.19 -8.25 3.16
N VAL A 79 -3.39 -7.66 3.20
CA VAL A 79 -3.69 -6.47 2.41
C VAL A 79 -4.15 -5.36 3.36
N ILE A 80 -3.51 -4.21 3.24
CA ILE A 80 -3.91 -3.01 3.94
C ILE A 80 -4.36 -2.00 2.88
N PHE A 81 -5.60 -1.55 2.98
CA PHE A 81 -6.14 -0.57 2.05
C PHE A 81 -5.74 0.83 2.49
N VAL A 82 -5.17 1.58 1.56
CA VAL A 82 -4.72 2.94 1.80
C VAL A 82 -5.23 3.81 0.66
N THR A 83 -5.72 4.98 0.96
CA THR A 83 -6.11 5.95 -0.06
C THR A 83 -5.39 7.27 0.21
N ALA A 84 -5.23 8.08 -0.82
CA ALA A 84 -4.66 9.41 -0.66
C ALA A 84 -5.42 10.23 0.37
N TYR A 85 -6.74 10.12 0.31
CA TYR A 85 -7.62 10.79 1.27
C TYR A 85 -7.35 10.32 2.69
N SER A 86 -7.25 9.01 2.90
CA SER A 86 -6.98 8.44 4.22
C SER A 86 -5.62 8.88 4.75
N LEU A 87 -4.60 8.88 3.92
CA LEU A 87 -3.27 9.35 4.32
C LEU A 87 -3.30 10.80 4.74
N PHE A 88 -4.00 11.64 3.98
CA PHE A 88 -4.14 13.04 4.29
C PHE A 88 -4.85 13.23 5.63
N GLN A 89 -5.94 12.49 5.85
CA GLN A 89 -6.69 12.55 7.10
C GLN A 89 -5.85 12.13 8.29
N TYR A 90 -5.11 11.05 8.18
CA TYR A 90 -4.23 10.59 9.25
C TYR A 90 -3.15 11.61 9.56
N ALA A 91 -2.54 12.20 8.55
CA ALA A 91 -1.52 13.22 8.74
C ALA A 91 -2.12 14.45 9.44
N HIS A 92 -3.31 14.86 9.02
CA HIS A 92 -4.02 15.99 9.61
C HIS A 92 -4.35 15.72 11.07
N GLU A 93 -4.90 14.56 11.38
CA GLU A 93 -5.22 14.17 12.75
C GLU A 93 -3.98 14.08 13.64
N ALA A 94 -2.90 13.55 13.11
CA ALA A 94 -1.64 13.45 13.85
C ALA A 94 -1.12 14.85 14.25
N VAL A 95 -1.21 15.81 13.35
CA VAL A 95 -0.81 17.19 13.64
C VAL A 95 -1.71 17.79 14.74
N HIS A 96 -3.01 17.54 14.67
CA HIS A 96 -3.95 18.02 15.67
C HIS A 96 -3.71 17.37 17.04
N LEU A 97 -3.45 16.08 17.06
CA LEU A 97 -3.14 15.36 18.29
C LEU A 97 -1.87 15.87 18.93
N ASP A 98 -0.84 16.14 18.13
CA ASP A 98 0.41 16.70 18.62
C ASP A 98 0.18 18.07 19.26
N ARG A 99 -0.62 18.91 18.64
CA ARG A 99 -0.97 20.22 19.19
C ARG A 99 -1.70 20.08 20.52
N LYS A 100 -2.61 19.13 20.62
CA LYS A 100 -3.34 18.87 21.86
C LYS A 100 -2.42 18.34 22.94
N SER A 101 -1.50 17.50 22.60
CA SER A 101 -0.59 16.90 23.57
C SER A 101 0.46 17.88 24.08
N THR A 102 0.74 18.93 23.34
CA THR A 102 1.68 19.97 23.76
C THR A 102 1.03 21.05 24.63
N VAL A 103 -0.27 21.02 24.71
CA VAL A 103 -1.02 21.94 25.56
C VAL A 103 -1.21 21.32 26.94
#